data_a953510ad787bb10019700e748a018e4
#
_entry.id   a953510ad787bb10019700e748a018e4
#
_cell.length_a   1.000
_cell.length_b   1.000
_cell.length_c   1.000
_cell.angle_alpha   90.00
_cell.angle_beta   90.00
_cell.angle_gamma   90.00
#
_symmetry.space_group_name_H-M   'P 1'
#
loop_
_entity.id
_entity.type
_entity.pdbx_description
1 polymer ?
#
loop_
_entity_poly.entity_id
_entity_poly.type
_entity_poly.pdbx_seq_one_letter_code
_entity_poly.pdbx_strand_id
1 'polypeptide(L)'
;MRKSLMLAAAALALTVGGSAAVLAGAGKPVASKTALAAAIAAPTRSAANKARDQYRHPAETLAFFGVAPGDIVVEYSPGGGGWYTEILAPYLAARGTLYAAQAAGGGFDKLKTKLDADPATYGKVKLVTWPLAAGTVADGSVDTVLTFRNVHNMIMAGGTTADDNFAAFYRVLKPGGVLGVVDHRLPEDRDSAMETSSGYLKRSTIVGLAEKAGFKLAAESEINANPKDTHDWAKGVWTLPPVLTNGDVDREKYLAIGESDRMTLKFVKPKG
;
A
#
# COMPACT_ATOMS: atom_id res chain seq x y z
N MET A 1 -76.83 12.17 -52.23
CA MET A 1 -76.19 11.09 -51.48
C MET A 1 -74.82 10.82 -52.10
N ARG A 2 -73.76 11.37 -51.62
CA ARG A 2 -72.40 11.04 -52.04
C ARG A 2 -71.53 10.93 -50.83
N LYS A 3 -71.03 9.74 -50.57
CA LYS A 3 -70.10 9.41 -49.44
C LYS A 3 -68.68 9.75 -49.88
N SER A 4 -68.02 10.68 -49.24
CA SER A 4 -66.62 10.99 -49.48
C SER A 4 -65.74 10.05 -48.61
N LEU A 5 -64.82 9.32 -49.21
CA LEU A 5 -63.79 8.53 -48.60
C LEU A 5 -62.60 9.46 -48.36
N MET A 6 -62.17 9.60 -47.10
CA MET A 6 -60.90 10.20 -46.77
C MET A 6 -59.82 9.13 -46.70
N LEU A 7 -58.78 9.27 -47.47
CA LEU A 7 -57.53 8.49 -47.40
C LEU A 7 -56.65 9.10 -46.31
N ALA A 8 -56.30 8.31 -45.35
CA ALA A 8 -55.26 8.69 -44.36
C ALA A 8 -53.91 8.16 -44.83
N ALA A 9 -52.98 9.06 -45.10
CA ALA A 9 -51.60 8.74 -45.42
C ALA A 9 -50.83 8.56 -44.07
N ALA A 10 -50.35 7.36 -43.82
CA ALA A 10 -49.45 7.08 -42.68
C ALA A 10 -48.01 7.38 -43.10
N ALA A 11 -47.39 8.37 -42.48
CA ALA A 11 -45.96 8.65 -42.63
C ALA A 11 -45.17 7.75 -41.69
N LEU A 12 -44.34 6.88 -42.27
CA LEU A 12 -43.42 6.00 -41.52
C LEU A 12 -42.16 6.77 -41.23
N ALA A 13 -41.97 7.19 -39.96
CA ALA A 13 -40.72 7.81 -39.51
C ALA A 13 -39.70 6.70 -39.13
N LEU A 14 -38.66 6.53 -39.94
CA LEU A 14 -37.51 5.72 -39.60
C LEU A 14 -36.67 6.48 -38.56
N THR A 15 -36.69 6.03 -37.30
CA THR A 15 -35.73 6.44 -36.31
C THR A 15 -34.46 5.58 -36.40
N VAL A 16 -33.40 6.16 -36.95
CA VAL A 16 -32.06 5.58 -36.91
C VAL A 16 -31.57 5.69 -35.49
N GLY A 17 -31.74 4.63 -34.71
CA GLY A 17 -31.16 4.49 -33.35
C GLY A 17 -29.68 4.23 -33.47
N GLY A 18 -28.86 5.29 -33.39
CA GLY A 18 -27.41 5.17 -33.21
C GLY A 18 -27.10 4.63 -31.83
N SER A 19 -26.76 3.33 -31.73
CA SER A 19 -26.18 2.76 -30.52
C SER A 19 -24.78 3.35 -30.32
N ALA A 20 -24.64 4.35 -29.46
CA ALA A 20 -23.35 4.79 -28.96
C ALA A 20 -22.79 3.63 -28.11
N ALA A 21 -21.86 2.87 -28.66
CA ALA A 21 -21.04 1.94 -27.90
C ALA A 21 -20.19 2.77 -26.93
N VAL A 22 -20.60 2.80 -25.66
CA VAL A 22 -19.76 3.27 -24.57
C VAL A 22 -18.59 2.28 -24.47
N LEU A 23 -17.45 2.67 -25.02
CA LEU A 23 -16.18 2.01 -24.71
C LEU A 23 -15.93 2.18 -23.23
N ALA A 24 -16.41 1.21 -22.43
CA ALA A 24 -15.99 1.03 -21.08
C ALA A 24 -14.48 0.77 -21.11
N GLY A 25 -13.69 1.80 -20.82
CA GLY A 25 -12.27 1.65 -20.57
C GLY A 25 -12.11 0.50 -19.58
N ALA A 26 -11.28 -0.49 -19.90
CA ALA A 26 -10.97 -1.61 -19.03
C ALA A 26 -10.31 -1.07 -17.75
N GLY A 27 -11.13 -0.61 -16.80
CA GLY A 27 -10.70 -0.28 -15.46
C GLY A 27 -10.08 -1.55 -14.87
N LYS A 28 -8.99 -1.39 -14.09
CA LYS A 28 -8.45 -2.50 -13.29
C LYS A 28 -9.61 -3.24 -12.63
N PRO A 29 -9.62 -4.60 -12.64
CA PRO A 29 -10.66 -5.35 -11.95
C PRO A 29 -10.69 -4.86 -10.50
N VAL A 30 -11.86 -4.39 -10.07
CA VAL A 30 -12.08 -3.99 -8.68
C VAL A 30 -11.60 -5.13 -7.80
N ALA A 31 -10.73 -4.79 -6.81
CA ALA A 31 -10.24 -5.75 -5.85
C ALA A 31 -11.41 -6.60 -5.38
N SER A 32 -11.36 -7.92 -5.54
CA SER A 32 -12.42 -8.78 -5.06
C SER A 32 -12.42 -8.67 -3.53
N LYS A 33 -13.36 -7.92 -2.98
CA LYS A 33 -13.52 -7.75 -1.52
C LYS A 33 -13.53 -9.10 -0.81
N THR A 34 -14.16 -10.08 -1.44
CA THR A 34 -14.24 -11.46 -0.92
C THR A 34 -12.86 -12.13 -0.87
N ALA A 35 -12.05 -12.02 -1.93
CA ALA A 35 -10.72 -12.63 -1.96
C ALA A 35 -9.77 -11.95 -0.96
N LEU A 36 -9.83 -10.63 -0.83
CA LEU A 36 -9.04 -9.89 0.15
C LEU A 36 -9.46 -10.25 1.59
N ALA A 37 -10.77 -10.31 1.86
CA ALA A 37 -11.27 -10.72 3.17
C ALA A 37 -10.84 -12.15 3.51
N ALA A 38 -10.86 -13.08 2.55
CA ALA A 38 -10.38 -14.44 2.76
C ALA A 38 -8.87 -14.48 3.06
N ALA A 39 -8.06 -13.68 2.38
CA ALA A 39 -6.62 -13.59 2.65
C ALA A 39 -6.33 -13.00 4.04
N ILE A 40 -7.10 -12.00 4.48
CA ILE A 40 -6.98 -11.41 5.81
C ILE A 40 -7.39 -12.41 6.90
N ALA A 41 -8.44 -13.18 6.68
CA ALA A 41 -8.92 -14.21 7.60
C ALA A 41 -8.10 -15.51 7.58
N ALA A 42 -7.18 -15.67 6.63
CA ALA A 42 -6.47 -16.93 6.38
C ALA A 42 -5.88 -17.54 7.67
N PRO A 43 -6.05 -18.86 7.88
CA PRO A 43 -5.53 -19.54 9.08
C PRO A 43 -4.00 -19.55 9.11
N THR A 44 -3.34 -19.37 7.97
CA THR A 44 -1.88 -19.27 7.83
C THR A 44 -1.30 -17.98 8.41
N ARG A 45 -2.13 -16.97 8.68
CA ARG A 45 -1.69 -15.75 9.37
C ARG A 45 -1.48 -16.01 10.86
N SER A 46 -0.36 -15.53 11.39
CA SER A 46 -0.06 -15.66 12.81
C SER A 46 -1.07 -14.92 13.70
N ALA A 47 -1.39 -15.48 14.87
CA ALA A 47 -2.30 -14.84 15.83
C ALA A 47 -1.77 -13.45 16.26
N ALA A 48 -0.45 -13.31 16.45
CA ALA A 48 0.20 -12.05 16.80
C ALA A 48 0.01 -10.98 15.73
N ASN A 49 0.05 -11.36 14.45
CA ASN A 49 -0.20 -10.43 13.35
C ASN A 49 -1.70 -10.08 13.22
N LYS A 50 -2.60 -11.04 13.37
CA LYS A 50 -4.04 -10.80 13.36
C LYS A 50 -4.50 -9.86 14.48
N ALA A 51 -3.94 -9.98 15.69
CA ALA A 51 -4.25 -9.09 16.81
C ALA A 51 -3.99 -7.60 16.50
N ARG A 52 -3.15 -7.32 15.51
CA ARG A 52 -2.79 -5.96 15.10
C ARG A 52 -3.65 -5.41 13.97
N ASP A 53 -4.57 -6.20 13.40
CA ASP A 53 -5.45 -5.76 12.31
C ASP A 53 -6.29 -4.55 12.72
N GLN A 54 -6.72 -4.49 13.98
CA GLN A 54 -7.47 -3.37 14.56
C GLN A 54 -6.74 -2.01 14.49
N TYR A 55 -5.41 -2.01 14.38
CA TYR A 55 -4.60 -0.81 14.25
C TYR A 55 -4.13 -0.55 12.81
N ARG A 56 -4.22 -1.55 11.94
CA ARG A 56 -3.61 -1.51 10.60
C ARG A 56 -4.63 -1.57 9.47
N HIS A 57 -5.88 -1.85 9.79
CA HIS A 57 -7.02 -1.82 8.86
C HIS A 57 -6.67 -2.39 7.48
N PRO A 58 -6.20 -3.66 7.38
CA PRO A 58 -5.60 -4.19 6.15
C PRO A 58 -6.56 -4.19 4.96
N ALA A 59 -7.85 -4.44 5.19
CA ALA A 59 -8.85 -4.47 4.13
C ALA A 59 -9.01 -3.09 3.48
N GLU A 60 -9.20 -2.07 4.32
CA GLU A 60 -9.39 -0.68 3.92
C GLU A 60 -8.11 -0.11 3.29
N THR A 61 -6.96 -0.40 3.89
CA THR A 61 -5.66 0.09 3.43
C THR A 61 -5.30 -0.46 2.04
N LEU A 62 -5.41 -1.78 1.83
CA LEU A 62 -5.11 -2.40 0.54
C LEU A 62 -6.15 -2.02 -0.53
N ALA A 63 -7.42 -1.86 -0.15
CA ALA A 63 -8.46 -1.36 -1.04
C ALA A 63 -8.22 0.09 -1.45
N PHE A 64 -7.80 0.96 -0.51
CA PHE A 64 -7.45 2.35 -0.79
C PHE A 64 -6.30 2.46 -1.79
N PHE A 65 -5.28 1.64 -1.67
CA PHE A 65 -4.19 1.58 -2.66
C PHE A 65 -4.64 0.98 -3.99
N GLY A 66 -5.74 0.24 -4.01
CA GLY A 66 -6.29 -0.38 -5.21
C GLY A 66 -5.56 -1.65 -5.64
N VAL A 67 -4.98 -2.38 -4.67
CA VAL A 67 -4.31 -3.66 -4.94
C VAL A 67 -5.32 -4.69 -5.42
N ALA A 68 -5.06 -5.29 -6.59
CA ALA A 68 -5.93 -6.31 -7.19
C ALA A 68 -5.24 -7.69 -7.24
N PRO A 69 -6.00 -8.81 -7.27
CA PRO A 69 -5.44 -10.17 -7.24
C PRO A 69 -4.51 -10.52 -8.42
N GLY A 70 -4.58 -9.73 -9.51
CA GLY A 70 -3.74 -9.92 -10.69
C GLY A 70 -2.54 -8.99 -10.77
N ASP A 71 -2.32 -8.12 -9.78
CA ASP A 71 -1.25 -7.14 -9.81
C ASP A 71 0.13 -7.78 -9.59
N ILE A 72 1.13 -7.14 -10.17
CA ILE A 72 2.53 -7.33 -9.78
C ILE A 72 2.83 -6.31 -8.68
N VAL A 73 3.08 -6.80 -7.49
CA VAL A 73 3.30 -5.99 -6.28
C VAL A 73 4.73 -6.14 -5.77
N VAL A 74 5.36 -5.03 -5.42
CA VAL A 74 6.58 -5.01 -4.62
C VAL A 74 6.22 -4.53 -3.22
N GLU A 75 6.40 -5.38 -2.21
CA GLU A 75 6.38 -4.99 -0.80
C GLU A 75 7.81 -4.63 -0.39
N TYR A 76 8.05 -3.34 -0.14
CA TYR A 76 9.35 -2.87 0.31
C TYR A 76 9.52 -3.04 1.81
N SER A 77 10.60 -3.69 2.19
CA SER A 77 11.02 -3.92 3.58
C SER A 77 9.93 -4.51 4.48
N PRO A 78 9.38 -5.70 4.13
CA PRO A 78 8.33 -6.36 4.93
C PRO A 78 8.75 -6.69 6.35
N GLY A 79 10.06 -6.67 6.63
CA GLY A 79 10.67 -7.12 7.88
C GLY A 79 10.58 -8.64 8.06
N GLY A 80 11.29 -9.17 9.06
CA GLY A 80 11.34 -10.62 9.29
C GLY A 80 10.00 -11.27 9.66
N GLY A 81 9.02 -10.48 10.11
CA GLY A 81 7.67 -10.94 10.43
C GLY A 81 6.74 -11.03 9.21
N GLY A 82 6.98 -10.26 8.16
CA GLY A 82 6.19 -10.24 6.93
C GLY A 82 4.71 -9.99 7.16
N TRP A 83 4.35 -8.92 7.90
CA TRP A 83 2.97 -8.70 8.33
C TRP A 83 1.98 -8.60 7.14
N TYR A 84 2.31 -7.75 6.14
CA TYR A 84 1.49 -7.66 4.93
C TYR A 84 1.79 -8.82 3.96
N THR A 85 3.00 -9.39 3.99
CA THR A 85 3.35 -10.59 3.20
C THR A 85 2.39 -11.75 3.50
N GLU A 86 1.96 -11.93 4.78
CA GLU A 86 0.98 -12.96 5.17
C GLU A 86 -0.39 -12.78 4.49
N ILE A 87 -0.72 -11.56 4.08
CA ILE A 87 -1.98 -11.23 3.39
C ILE A 87 -1.78 -11.25 1.87
N LEU A 88 -0.72 -10.57 1.41
CA LEU A 88 -0.45 -10.39 -0.02
C LEU A 88 -0.09 -11.71 -0.72
N ALA A 89 0.62 -12.61 -0.04
CA ALA A 89 1.01 -13.89 -0.62
C ALA A 89 -0.21 -14.72 -1.08
N PRO A 90 -1.18 -15.08 -0.22
CA PRO A 90 -2.36 -15.81 -0.66
C PRO A 90 -3.28 -14.97 -1.57
N TYR A 91 -3.36 -13.65 -1.38
CA TYR A 91 -4.20 -12.78 -2.18
C TYR A 91 -3.76 -12.71 -3.65
N LEU A 92 -2.46 -12.70 -3.91
CA LEU A 92 -1.88 -12.60 -5.25
C LEU A 92 -1.59 -13.98 -5.89
N ALA A 93 -1.61 -15.06 -5.11
CA ALA A 93 -1.12 -16.38 -5.50
C ALA A 93 -1.72 -16.95 -6.79
N ALA A 94 -2.98 -16.61 -7.11
CA ALA A 94 -3.68 -17.19 -8.26
C ALA A 94 -3.29 -16.54 -9.59
N ARG A 95 -3.07 -15.21 -9.63
CA ARG A 95 -2.94 -14.46 -10.89
C ARG A 95 -1.90 -13.34 -10.82
N GLY A 96 -1.48 -12.93 -9.63
CA GLY A 96 -0.54 -11.86 -9.40
C GLY A 96 0.89 -12.35 -9.13
N THR A 97 1.75 -11.43 -8.79
CA THR A 97 3.12 -11.69 -8.35
C THR A 97 3.45 -10.80 -7.16
N LEU A 98 3.99 -11.41 -6.10
CA LEU A 98 4.54 -10.67 -4.96
C LEU A 98 6.06 -10.75 -4.96
N TYR A 99 6.71 -9.59 -5.04
CA TYR A 99 8.12 -9.42 -4.70
C TYR A 99 8.21 -8.91 -3.27
N ALA A 100 8.76 -9.70 -2.36
CA ALA A 100 9.11 -9.28 -1.00
C ALA A 100 10.56 -8.77 -1.05
N ALA A 101 10.72 -7.44 -1.10
CA ALA A 101 12.02 -6.79 -1.31
C ALA A 101 12.59 -6.34 0.05
N GLN A 102 13.58 -7.08 0.55
CA GLN A 102 14.16 -6.88 1.89
C GLN A 102 15.68 -6.66 1.79
N ALA A 103 16.21 -5.70 2.56
CA ALA A 103 17.66 -5.54 2.67
C ALA A 103 18.31 -6.80 3.26
N ALA A 104 19.51 -7.12 2.78
CA ALA A 104 20.29 -8.23 3.31
C ALA A 104 20.52 -8.09 4.82
N GLY A 105 20.62 -9.22 5.53
CA GLY A 105 20.84 -9.30 6.97
C GLY A 105 19.72 -10.00 7.71
N GLY A 106 19.68 -9.88 9.03
CA GLY A 106 18.79 -10.66 9.90
C GLY A 106 17.29 -10.53 9.60
N GLY A 107 16.84 -9.42 9.05
CA GLY A 107 15.46 -9.25 8.58
C GLY A 107 15.16 -10.13 7.36
N PHE A 108 16.09 -10.17 6.39
CA PHE A 108 16.00 -11.02 5.21
C PHE A 108 16.00 -12.50 5.60
N ASP A 109 16.94 -12.91 6.46
CA ASP A 109 17.09 -14.30 6.87
C ASP A 109 15.86 -14.82 7.63
N LYS A 110 15.29 -14.00 8.52
CA LYS A 110 14.05 -14.32 9.24
C LYS A 110 12.87 -14.45 8.29
N LEU A 111 12.74 -13.53 7.33
CA LEU A 111 11.68 -13.59 6.34
C LEU A 111 11.85 -14.83 5.47
N LYS A 112 13.07 -15.11 4.98
CA LYS A 112 13.37 -16.32 4.22
C LYS A 112 12.98 -17.59 4.97
N THR A 113 13.39 -17.71 6.23
CA THR A 113 13.03 -18.84 7.09
C THR A 113 11.50 -19.02 7.18
N LYS A 114 10.78 -17.92 7.35
CA LYS A 114 9.30 -17.93 7.39
C LYS A 114 8.69 -18.42 6.08
N LEU A 115 9.17 -17.92 4.95
CA LEU A 115 8.64 -18.30 3.63
C LEU A 115 8.93 -19.77 3.32
N ASP A 116 10.14 -20.24 3.63
CA ASP A 116 10.57 -21.63 3.42
C ASP A 116 9.81 -22.62 4.31
N ALA A 117 9.33 -22.19 5.49
CA ALA A 117 8.62 -23.04 6.44
C ALA A 117 7.19 -23.41 5.96
N ASP A 118 6.59 -22.64 5.06
CA ASP A 118 5.26 -22.93 4.49
C ASP A 118 5.25 -22.65 2.98
N PRO A 119 5.83 -23.54 2.17
CA PRO A 119 5.89 -23.37 0.72
C PRO A 119 4.49 -23.45 0.05
N ALA A 120 3.50 -24.04 0.71
CA ALA A 120 2.13 -24.08 0.20
C ALA A 120 1.53 -22.67 0.15
N THR A 121 1.78 -21.86 1.17
CA THR A 121 1.31 -20.48 1.23
C THR A 121 2.25 -19.51 0.50
N TYR A 122 3.57 -19.67 0.65
CA TYR A 122 4.55 -18.66 0.25
C TYR A 122 5.41 -19.03 -0.94
N GLY A 123 5.31 -20.25 -1.48
CA GLY A 123 6.20 -20.73 -2.54
C GLY A 123 6.18 -19.93 -3.85
N LYS A 124 5.18 -19.08 -4.03
CA LYS A 124 5.09 -18.14 -5.17
C LYS A 124 5.63 -16.74 -4.86
N VAL A 125 5.99 -16.44 -3.61
CA VAL A 125 6.61 -15.17 -3.23
C VAL A 125 8.04 -15.13 -3.74
N LYS A 126 8.38 -14.05 -4.43
CA LYS A 126 9.74 -13.80 -4.89
C LYS A 126 10.45 -12.95 -3.85
N LEU A 127 11.22 -13.61 -2.97
CA LEU A 127 12.08 -12.88 -2.03
C LEU A 127 13.30 -12.34 -2.79
N VAL A 128 13.48 -11.03 -2.76
CA VAL A 128 14.56 -10.33 -3.47
C VAL A 128 15.31 -9.40 -2.52
N THR A 129 16.61 -9.25 -2.77
CA THR A 129 17.44 -8.33 -1.98
C THR A 129 17.19 -6.89 -2.42
N TRP A 130 17.08 -5.99 -1.47
CA TRP A 130 17.08 -4.55 -1.72
C TRP A 130 18.43 -3.93 -1.31
N PRO A 131 19.03 -2.99 -2.08
CA PRO A 131 18.57 -2.49 -3.40
C PRO A 131 18.49 -3.58 -4.46
N LEU A 132 17.56 -3.42 -5.40
CA LEU A 132 17.35 -4.41 -6.47
C LEU A 132 18.56 -4.44 -7.41
N ALA A 133 19.16 -5.61 -7.59
CA ALA A 133 20.10 -5.82 -8.67
C ALA A 133 19.43 -5.62 -10.04
N ALA A 134 20.21 -5.20 -11.03
CA ALA A 134 19.71 -4.99 -12.38
C ALA A 134 19.01 -6.24 -12.92
N GLY A 135 17.81 -6.05 -13.48
CA GLY A 135 17.02 -7.13 -14.07
C GLY A 135 16.24 -8.00 -13.08
N THR A 136 16.41 -7.82 -11.74
CA THR A 136 15.65 -8.58 -10.73
C THR A 136 14.15 -8.30 -10.83
N VAL A 137 13.79 -7.01 -10.96
CA VAL A 137 12.44 -6.52 -11.27
C VAL A 137 12.59 -5.60 -12.46
N ALA A 138 11.89 -5.91 -13.55
CA ALA A 138 12.02 -5.11 -14.77
C ALA A 138 11.45 -3.71 -14.58
N ASP A 139 12.09 -2.72 -15.19
CA ASP A 139 11.63 -1.33 -15.18
C ASP A 139 10.22 -1.23 -15.81
N GLY A 140 9.35 -0.42 -15.21
CA GLY A 140 8.00 -0.21 -15.73
C GLY A 140 7.11 -1.46 -15.74
N SER A 141 7.39 -2.48 -14.91
CA SER A 141 6.65 -3.75 -14.90
C SER A 141 5.69 -3.91 -13.72
N VAL A 142 5.86 -3.12 -12.66
CA VAL A 142 5.13 -3.26 -11.39
C VAL A 142 3.85 -2.43 -11.40
N ASP A 143 2.75 -3.00 -10.93
CA ASP A 143 1.49 -2.27 -10.76
C ASP A 143 1.46 -1.44 -9.50
N THR A 144 1.99 -1.99 -8.40
CA THR A 144 1.93 -1.35 -7.09
C THR A 144 3.22 -1.62 -6.30
N VAL A 145 3.81 -0.56 -5.76
CA VAL A 145 4.84 -0.63 -4.71
C VAL A 145 4.19 -0.23 -3.40
N LEU A 146 4.41 -1.02 -2.35
CA LEU A 146 3.89 -0.78 -1.01
C LEU A 146 5.05 -0.63 -0.02
N THR A 147 4.99 0.38 0.82
CA THR A 147 5.91 0.57 1.93
C THR A 147 5.14 0.93 3.19
N PHE A 148 5.41 0.17 4.27
CA PHE A 148 4.68 0.30 5.52
C PHE A 148 5.66 0.55 6.67
N ARG A 149 5.72 1.80 7.15
CA ARG A 149 6.57 2.22 8.29
C ARG A 149 8.07 2.02 8.01
N ASN A 150 8.51 2.50 6.86
CA ASN A 150 9.92 2.40 6.45
C ASN A 150 10.52 3.71 5.95
N VAL A 151 9.69 4.70 5.55
CA VAL A 151 10.25 5.97 5.03
C VAL A 151 11.03 6.68 6.13
N HIS A 152 10.57 6.63 7.38
CA HIS A 152 11.33 7.17 8.51
C HIS A 152 12.71 6.51 8.66
N ASN A 153 12.84 5.21 8.41
CA ASN A 153 14.15 4.54 8.43
C ASN A 153 15.07 5.04 7.31
N MET A 154 14.51 5.39 6.14
CA MET A 154 15.30 5.98 5.04
C MET A 154 15.82 7.36 5.41
N ILE A 155 14.99 8.19 6.07
CA ILE A 155 15.38 9.53 6.55
C ILE A 155 16.42 9.41 7.65
N MET A 156 16.22 8.53 8.62
CA MET A 156 17.16 8.31 9.73
C MET A 156 18.50 7.72 9.27
N ALA A 157 18.52 6.96 8.17
CA ALA A 157 19.77 6.48 7.56
C ALA A 157 20.61 7.63 6.96
N GLY A 158 19.97 8.74 6.61
CA GLY A 158 20.62 9.93 6.07
C GLY A 158 21.13 9.78 4.64
N GLY A 159 21.90 10.76 4.21
CA GLY A 159 22.45 10.81 2.85
C GLY A 159 21.37 10.85 1.77
N THR A 160 21.55 10.10 0.69
CA THR A 160 20.63 10.01 -0.45
C THR A 160 19.64 8.84 -0.31
N THR A 161 19.65 8.12 0.83
CA THR A 161 18.90 6.84 0.99
C THR A 161 17.42 6.97 0.66
N ALA A 162 16.74 8.03 1.11
CA ALA A 162 15.34 8.23 0.81
C ALA A 162 15.10 8.53 -0.68
N ASP A 163 15.89 9.43 -1.26
CA ASP A 163 15.81 9.81 -2.67
C ASP A 163 16.04 8.60 -3.59
N ASP A 164 17.08 7.79 -3.31
CA ASP A 164 17.44 6.61 -4.09
C ASP A 164 16.32 5.55 -4.05
N ASN A 165 15.69 5.36 -2.89
CA ASN A 165 14.57 4.43 -2.75
C ASN A 165 13.35 4.91 -3.55
N PHE A 166 12.97 6.19 -3.44
CA PHE A 166 11.83 6.72 -4.19
C PHE A 166 12.07 6.71 -5.70
N ALA A 167 13.29 6.99 -6.15
CA ALA A 167 13.69 6.85 -7.55
C ALA A 167 13.59 5.39 -8.03
N ALA A 168 14.01 4.42 -7.20
CA ALA A 168 13.88 3.00 -7.52
C ALA A 168 12.41 2.54 -7.58
N PHE A 169 11.55 3.02 -6.66
CA PHE A 169 10.10 2.77 -6.72
C PHE A 169 9.50 3.32 -8.01
N TYR A 170 9.86 4.55 -8.38
CA TYR A 170 9.40 5.16 -9.62
C TYR A 170 9.84 4.38 -10.85
N ARG A 171 11.09 3.94 -10.89
CA ARG A 171 11.67 3.19 -12.00
C ARG A 171 10.91 1.89 -12.29
N VAL A 172 10.64 1.08 -11.24
CA VAL A 172 9.99 -0.23 -11.43
C VAL A 172 8.50 -0.14 -11.73
N LEU A 173 7.82 0.95 -11.32
CA LEU A 173 6.39 1.12 -11.55
C LEU A 173 6.05 1.40 -13.02
N LYS A 174 4.97 0.80 -13.50
CA LYS A 174 4.34 1.13 -14.79
C LYS A 174 3.86 2.59 -14.79
N PRO A 175 3.76 3.25 -15.95
CA PRO A 175 2.94 4.45 -16.09
C PRO A 175 1.52 4.20 -15.57
N GLY A 176 1.03 5.04 -14.66
CA GLY A 176 -0.23 4.84 -13.95
C GLY A 176 -0.15 3.87 -12.75
N GLY A 177 1.02 3.29 -12.46
CA GLY A 177 1.25 2.46 -11.28
C GLY A 177 1.19 3.27 -9.98
N VAL A 178 0.96 2.57 -8.88
CA VAL A 178 0.70 3.16 -7.55
C VAL A 178 1.88 2.92 -6.61
N LEU A 179 2.30 3.98 -5.91
CA LEU A 179 3.10 3.89 -4.70
C LEU A 179 2.18 4.12 -3.50
N GLY A 180 2.00 3.10 -2.66
CA GLY A 180 1.26 3.16 -1.41
C GLY A 180 2.21 3.31 -0.23
N VAL A 181 2.03 4.37 0.55
CA VAL A 181 2.86 4.68 1.71
C VAL A 181 1.98 4.76 2.95
N VAL A 182 2.34 4.00 3.99
CA VAL A 182 1.83 4.20 5.35
C VAL A 182 3.03 4.46 6.24
N ASP A 183 3.08 5.62 6.91
CA ASP A 183 4.16 5.89 7.86
C ASP A 183 3.67 6.72 9.05
N HIS A 184 4.47 6.77 10.11
CA HIS A 184 4.19 7.47 11.36
C HIS A 184 4.13 8.98 11.11
N ARG A 185 3.05 9.62 11.50
CA ARG A 185 2.79 11.03 11.20
C ARG A 185 3.30 11.94 12.31
N LEU A 186 4.14 12.92 11.92
CA LEU A 186 4.46 14.08 12.73
C LEU A 186 3.56 15.25 12.30
N PRO A 187 2.87 15.96 13.22
CA PRO A 187 2.17 17.18 12.88
C PRO A 187 3.09 18.22 12.22
N GLU A 188 2.59 18.96 11.24
CA GLU A 188 3.38 19.90 10.43
C GLU A 188 4.00 21.04 11.25
N ASP A 189 3.39 21.41 12.37
CA ASP A 189 3.83 22.46 13.28
C ASP A 189 4.96 22.02 14.24
N ARG A 190 5.30 20.74 14.29
CA ARG A 190 6.38 20.21 15.13
C ARG A 190 7.74 20.50 14.53
N ASP A 191 8.77 20.48 15.38
CA ASP A 191 10.16 20.65 14.95
C ASP A 191 10.58 19.53 13.98
N SER A 192 11.08 19.89 12.79
CA SER A 192 11.55 18.94 11.78
C SER A 192 12.78 18.14 12.24
N ALA A 193 13.53 18.60 13.24
CA ALA A 193 14.63 17.84 13.82
C ALA A 193 14.15 16.49 14.43
N MET A 194 12.86 16.37 14.79
CA MET A 194 12.27 15.13 15.27
C MET A 194 12.24 14.03 14.20
N GLU A 195 12.18 14.38 12.92
CA GLU A 195 12.08 13.40 11.81
C GLU A 195 13.31 12.47 11.72
N THR A 196 14.46 12.94 12.19
CA THR A 196 15.71 12.15 12.16
C THR A 196 15.93 11.28 13.39
N SER A 197 15.07 11.35 14.41
CA SER A 197 15.30 10.68 15.70
C SER A 197 14.08 9.99 16.31
N SER A 198 12.87 10.47 15.99
CA SER A 198 11.64 9.98 16.66
C SER A 198 10.90 8.88 15.91
N GLY A 199 11.24 8.64 14.64
CA GLY A 199 10.50 7.74 13.75
C GLY A 199 9.18 8.34 13.22
N TYR A 200 8.81 9.56 13.61
CA TYR A 200 7.69 10.31 13.02
C TYR A 200 8.17 11.17 11.86
N LEU A 201 7.38 11.26 10.80
CA LEU A 201 7.65 12.10 9.64
C LEU A 201 6.48 13.05 9.35
N LYS A 202 6.78 14.25 8.92
CA LYS A 202 5.80 15.15 8.36
C LYS A 202 5.25 14.61 7.04
N ARG A 203 3.97 14.85 6.79
CA ARG A 203 3.36 14.55 5.50
C ARG A 203 4.09 15.28 4.35
N SER A 204 4.41 16.55 4.57
CA SER A 204 5.15 17.37 3.59
C SER A 204 6.50 16.75 3.20
N THR A 205 7.22 16.14 4.12
CA THR A 205 8.49 15.45 3.84
C THR A 205 8.30 14.27 2.90
N ILE A 206 7.32 13.41 3.14
CA ILE A 206 7.05 12.24 2.27
C ILE A 206 6.55 12.70 0.89
N VAL A 207 5.66 13.70 0.85
CA VAL A 207 5.16 14.26 -0.40
C VAL A 207 6.31 14.85 -1.23
N GLY A 208 7.20 15.64 -0.60
CA GLY A 208 8.37 16.21 -1.27
C GLY A 208 9.31 15.15 -1.87
N LEU A 209 9.58 14.05 -1.15
CA LEU A 209 10.36 12.92 -1.67
C LEU A 209 9.70 12.27 -2.88
N ALA A 210 8.40 12.05 -2.81
CA ALA A 210 7.65 11.43 -3.90
C ALA A 210 7.60 12.33 -5.14
N GLU A 211 7.33 13.63 -4.97
CA GLU A 211 7.29 14.60 -6.06
C GLU A 211 8.67 14.78 -6.71
N LYS A 212 9.75 14.82 -5.93
CA LYS A 212 11.12 14.85 -6.42
C LYS A 212 11.45 13.65 -7.31
N ALA A 213 10.93 12.48 -7.00
CA ALA A 213 11.06 11.26 -7.82
C ALA A 213 10.15 11.23 -9.05
N GLY A 214 9.21 12.19 -9.19
CA GLY A 214 8.30 12.31 -10.33
C GLY A 214 6.88 11.79 -10.08
N PHE A 215 6.55 11.35 -8.87
CA PHE A 215 5.20 10.96 -8.50
C PHE A 215 4.25 12.16 -8.35
N LYS A 216 2.94 11.88 -8.42
CA LYS A 216 1.90 12.82 -8.03
C LYS A 216 1.10 12.23 -6.89
N LEU A 217 0.82 13.03 -5.85
CA LEU A 217 -0.11 12.64 -4.80
C LEU A 217 -1.52 12.53 -5.41
N ALA A 218 -2.11 11.35 -5.32
CA ALA A 218 -3.43 11.07 -5.90
C ALA A 218 -4.55 11.07 -4.85
N ALA A 219 -4.24 10.62 -3.64
CA ALA A 219 -5.20 10.60 -2.52
C ALA A 219 -4.47 10.40 -1.19
N GLU A 220 -5.13 10.75 -0.12
CA GLU A 220 -4.71 10.50 1.26
C GLU A 220 -5.89 10.02 2.10
N SER A 221 -5.64 9.34 3.21
CA SER A 221 -6.68 8.77 4.05
C SER A 221 -6.26 8.70 5.51
N GLU A 222 -7.24 8.87 6.39
CA GLU A 222 -7.11 8.73 7.83
C GLU A 222 -7.37 7.29 8.34
N ILE A 223 -7.39 6.30 7.45
CA ILE A 223 -7.66 4.88 7.80
C ILE A 223 -6.76 4.39 8.94
N ASN A 224 -5.50 4.82 8.96
CA ASN A 224 -4.50 4.40 9.96
C ASN A 224 -4.19 5.49 11.00
N ALA A 225 -5.02 6.51 11.11
CA ALA A 225 -4.87 7.56 12.11
C ALA A 225 -5.16 7.05 13.51
N ASN A 226 -4.42 7.60 14.49
CA ASN A 226 -4.66 7.36 15.90
C ASN A 226 -4.61 8.68 16.70
N PRO A 227 -5.74 9.32 16.97
CA PRO A 227 -5.77 10.60 17.68
C PRO A 227 -5.33 10.53 19.15
N LYS A 228 -5.10 9.32 19.69
CA LYS A 228 -4.55 9.15 21.05
C LYS A 228 -3.04 9.29 21.08
N ASP A 229 -2.37 9.23 19.93
CA ASP A 229 -0.92 9.43 19.84
C ASP A 229 -0.60 10.92 19.84
N THR A 230 0.11 11.39 20.88
CA THR A 230 0.45 12.79 21.07
C THR A 230 1.79 13.19 20.42
N HIS A 231 2.52 12.24 19.85
CA HIS A 231 3.78 12.40 19.07
C HIS A 231 4.95 12.98 19.87
N ASP A 232 4.88 13.06 21.19
CA ASP A 232 5.86 13.70 22.07
C ASP A 232 6.61 12.71 22.99
N TRP A 233 6.62 11.43 22.62
CA TRP A 233 7.24 10.37 23.39
C TRP A 233 8.76 10.46 23.37
N ALA A 234 9.38 10.33 24.55
CA ALA A 234 10.83 10.44 24.72
C ALA A 234 11.64 9.43 23.86
N LYS A 235 11.05 8.29 23.50
CA LYS A 235 11.63 7.29 22.60
C LYS A 235 10.92 7.25 21.23
N GLY A 236 10.26 8.34 20.85
CA GLY A 236 9.50 8.42 19.62
C GLY A 236 8.46 7.32 19.49
N VAL A 237 8.20 6.89 18.27
CA VAL A 237 7.21 5.84 17.93
C VAL A 237 7.44 4.51 18.66
N TRP A 238 8.68 4.22 19.04
CA TRP A 238 9.04 2.96 19.71
C TRP A 238 8.59 2.88 21.17
N THR A 239 8.13 3.98 21.77
CA THR A 239 7.45 4.00 23.05
C THR A 239 6.14 3.24 23.01
N LEU A 240 5.44 3.30 21.87
CA LEU A 240 4.15 2.68 21.65
C LEU A 240 4.25 1.23 21.16
N PRO A 241 3.15 0.44 21.21
CA PRO A 241 3.10 -0.87 20.59
C PRO A 241 3.50 -0.84 19.10
N PRO A 242 4.14 -1.90 18.61
CA PRO A 242 4.42 -3.18 19.29
C PRO A 242 5.74 -3.21 20.04
N VAL A 243 6.56 -2.15 19.96
CA VAL A 243 7.93 -2.16 20.47
C VAL A 243 7.94 -2.03 21.99
N LEU A 244 7.21 -1.04 22.54
CA LEU A 244 7.14 -0.78 23.99
C LEU A 244 8.52 -0.67 24.62
N THR A 245 9.36 0.20 24.06
CA THR A 245 10.79 0.33 24.43
C THR A 245 11.02 0.62 25.92
N ASN A 246 10.01 1.18 26.61
CA ASN A 246 10.09 1.46 28.05
C ASN A 246 9.82 0.22 28.93
N GLY A 247 9.61 -0.97 28.32
CA GLY A 247 9.32 -2.20 29.05
C GLY A 247 8.02 -2.11 29.85
N ASP A 248 8.10 -2.26 31.16
CA ASP A 248 6.94 -2.23 32.04
C ASP A 248 6.56 -0.82 32.52
N VAL A 249 7.43 0.19 32.28
CA VAL A 249 7.13 1.57 32.67
C VAL A 249 5.98 2.11 31.85
N ASP A 250 4.90 2.51 32.51
CA ASP A 250 3.66 3.04 31.90
C ASP A 250 3.07 2.12 30.82
N ARG A 251 3.36 0.83 30.86
CA ARG A 251 2.99 -0.14 29.82
C ARG A 251 1.51 -0.13 29.51
N GLU A 252 0.66 -0.12 30.53
CA GLU A 252 -0.80 -0.10 30.36
C GLU A 252 -1.29 1.16 29.65
N LYS A 253 -0.70 2.31 29.97
CA LYS A 253 -0.97 3.57 29.29
C LYS A 253 -0.65 3.46 27.79
N TYR A 254 0.52 2.93 27.43
CA TYR A 254 0.91 2.80 26.02
C TYR A 254 0.07 1.75 25.28
N LEU A 255 -0.31 0.67 25.94
CA LEU A 255 -1.24 -0.32 25.38
C LEU A 255 -2.64 0.29 25.13
N ALA A 256 -3.13 1.16 26.02
CA ALA A 256 -4.41 1.85 25.85
C ALA A 256 -4.41 2.89 24.71
N ILE A 257 -3.24 3.46 24.38
CA ILE A 257 -3.05 4.31 23.21
C ILE A 257 -3.09 3.45 21.94
N GLY A 258 -2.40 2.32 21.94
CA GLY A 258 -2.26 1.45 20.77
C GLY A 258 -1.06 1.79 19.89
N GLU A 259 -1.07 1.36 18.63
CA GLU A 259 -0.02 1.73 17.68
C GLU A 259 -0.07 3.23 17.34
N SER A 260 1.06 3.79 16.92
CA SER A 260 1.20 5.21 16.58
C SER A 260 0.19 5.71 15.55
N ASP A 261 -0.01 7.02 15.54
CA ASP A 261 -0.71 7.72 14.46
C ASP A 261 0.04 7.59 13.13
N ARG A 262 -0.69 7.29 12.05
CA ARG A 262 -0.08 7.04 10.72
C ARG A 262 -0.88 7.68 9.61
N MET A 263 -0.19 8.41 8.78
CA MET A 263 -0.71 8.86 7.49
C MET A 263 -0.75 7.71 6.49
N THR A 264 -1.71 7.76 5.58
CA THR A 264 -1.85 6.81 4.47
C THR A 264 -1.93 7.60 3.18
N LEU A 265 -0.85 7.53 2.36
CA LEU A 265 -0.66 8.35 1.18
C LEU A 265 -0.58 7.47 -0.07
N LYS A 266 -1.37 7.83 -1.08
CA LYS A 266 -1.40 7.17 -2.39
C LYS A 266 -0.81 8.08 -3.44
N PHE A 267 0.29 7.68 -4.02
CA PHE A 267 0.91 8.36 -5.15
C PHE A 267 0.72 7.56 -6.43
N VAL A 268 0.75 8.26 -7.56
CA VAL A 268 0.71 7.63 -8.88
C VAL A 268 1.89 8.09 -9.71
N LYS A 269 2.45 7.16 -10.49
CA LYS A 269 3.38 7.50 -11.57
C LYS A 269 2.56 8.03 -12.74
N PRO A 270 2.80 9.27 -13.21
CA PRO A 270 2.08 9.82 -14.36
C PRO A 270 2.13 8.89 -15.59
N LYS A 271 1.12 8.98 -16.44
CA LYS A 271 1.06 8.14 -17.65
C LYS A 271 1.94 8.64 -18.80
N GLY A 272 2.53 9.82 -18.63
CA GLY A 272 3.25 10.54 -19.69
C GLY A 272 2.31 11.41 -20.49
#